data_7ec7d286d8e0009e32edf0bb5ce30ca4
#
_entry.id   7ec7d286d8e0009e32edf0bb5ce30ca4
#
_cell.length_a   1.000
_cell.length_b   1.000
_cell.length_c   1.000
_cell.angle_alpha   90.00
_cell.angle_beta   90.00
_cell.angle_gamma   90.00
#
_symmetry.space_group_name_H-M   'P 1'
#
loop_
_entity.id
_entity.type
_entity.pdbx_description
1 polymer ?
#
loop_
_entity_poly.entity_id
_entity_poly.type
_entity_poly.pdbx_seq_one_letter_code
_entity_poly.pdbx_strand_id
1 'polypeptide(L)'
;MVRLGGVASVSHMEVFQGLETLFRRRGIDLDWVLYSDFDMMAEAFVAGDIDLAWNGPLGYVKIKRLLEEPCRVIAMRDVDINSTTHFIARSDSRIVTVEDLKGMRFAFGSRSSE
;
A
#
# COMPACT_ATOMS: atom_id res chain seq x y z
N MET A 1 8.00 3.74 -21.45
CA MET A 1 7.80 4.45 -20.16
C MET A 1 6.96 3.55 -19.26
N VAL A 2 7.41 3.26 -18.07
CA VAL A 2 6.67 2.48 -17.05
C VAL A 2 6.09 3.47 -16.05
N ARG A 3 4.81 3.35 -15.70
CA ARG A 3 4.14 4.25 -14.76
C ARG A 3 3.86 3.56 -13.42
N LEU A 4 4.41 4.12 -12.35
CA LEU A 4 4.27 3.64 -10.97
C LEU A 4 3.27 4.50 -10.20
N GLY A 5 2.26 3.89 -9.62
CA GLY A 5 1.30 4.54 -8.72
C GLY A 5 1.59 4.26 -7.25
N GLY A 6 1.33 5.25 -6.41
CA GLY A 6 1.36 5.14 -4.95
C GLY A 6 0.37 6.06 -4.28
N VAL A 7 0.24 5.97 -2.97
CA VAL A 7 -0.58 6.89 -2.18
C VAL A 7 0.26 8.07 -1.70
N ALA A 8 -0.33 9.26 -1.74
CA ALA A 8 0.36 10.49 -1.40
C ALA A 8 0.86 10.48 0.05
N SER A 9 2.17 10.48 0.22
CA SER A 9 2.87 10.68 1.48
C SER A 9 4.27 11.21 1.21
N VAL A 10 4.87 11.88 2.19
CA VAL A 10 6.24 12.39 2.07
C VAL A 10 7.21 11.24 1.81
N SER A 11 7.07 10.13 2.53
CA SER A 11 7.93 8.95 2.37
C SER A 11 7.81 8.31 0.99
N HIS A 12 6.61 8.22 0.42
CA HIS A 12 6.45 7.68 -0.94
C HIS A 12 7.08 8.59 -1.99
N MET A 13 6.94 9.90 -1.86
CA MET A 13 7.55 10.86 -2.78
C MET A 13 9.08 10.72 -2.82
N GLU A 14 9.73 10.66 -1.67
CA GLU A 14 11.19 10.47 -1.59
C GLU A 14 11.65 9.14 -2.20
N VAL A 15 10.96 8.05 -1.88
CA VAL A 15 11.26 6.72 -2.43
C VAL A 15 11.08 6.70 -3.95
N PHE A 16 10.00 7.29 -4.47
CA PHE A 16 9.72 7.27 -5.91
C PHE A 16 10.71 8.14 -6.71
N GLN A 17 11.13 9.28 -6.18
CA GLN A 17 12.23 10.07 -6.75
C GLN A 17 13.55 9.28 -6.79
N GLY A 18 13.83 8.54 -5.74
CA GLY A 18 14.98 7.63 -5.69
C GLY A 18 14.91 6.51 -6.73
N LEU A 19 13.74 5.88 -6.86
CA LEU A 19 13.49 4.84 -7.87
C LEU A 19 13.60 5.40 -9.29
N GLU A 20 13.01 6.54 -9.59
CA GLU A 20 13.13 7.21 -10.89
C GLU A 20 14.60 7.42 -11.26
N THR A 21 15.40 7.93 -10.32
CA THR A 21 16.83 8.15 -10.54
C THR A 21 17.58 6.83 -10.79
N LEU A 22 17.28 5.79 -10.02
CA LEU A 22 17.90 4.48 -10.14
C LEU A 22 17.56 3.82 -11.48
N PHE A 23 16.30 3.85 -11.88
CA PHE A 23 15.82 3.23 -13.12
C PHE A 23 16.38 3.98 -14.35
N ARG A 24 16.41 5.31 -14.30
CA ARG A 24 17.01 6.13 -15.38
C ARG A 24 18.47 5.78 -15.63
N ARG A 25 19.26 5.56 -14.57
CA ARG A 25 20.66 5.10 -14.70
C ARG A 25 20.81 3.74 -15.38
N ARG A 26 19.76 2.93 -15.39
CA ARG A 26 19.69 1.61 -16.03
C ARG A 26 18.99 1.62 -17.39
N GLY A 27 18.70 2.81 -17.92
CA GLY A 27 18.04 2.97 -19.22
C GLY A 27 16.54 2.64 -19.19
N ILE A 28 15.91 2.60 -18.00
CA ILE A 28 14.48 2.39 -17.85
C ILE A 28 13.83 3.74 -17.57
N ASP A 29 12.86 4.11 -18.41
CA ASP A 29 12.07 5.31 -18.27
C ASP A 29 10.88 5.02 -17.32
N LEU A 30 11.00 5.52 -16.08
CA LEU A 30 9.99 5.39 -15.03
C LEU A 30 9.34 6.76 -14.79
N ASP A 31 8.04 6.83 -14.93
CA ASP A 31 7.19 7.92 -14.46
C ASP A 31 6.40 7.47 -13.21
N TRP A 32 5.93 8.40 -12.39
CA TRP A 32 5.17 8.05 -11.20
C TRP A 32 4.07 9.06 -10.87
N VAL A 33 3.01 8.58 -10.24
CA VAL A 33 1.85 9.36 -9.82
C VAL A 33 1.42 8.99 -8.41
N LEU A 34 1.01 9.99 -7.62
CA LEU A 34 0.49 9.80 -6.28
C LEU A 34 -1.01 10.06 -6.26
N TYR A 35 -1.75 9.11 -5.71
CA TYR A 35 -3.20 9.16 -5.53
C TYR A 35 -3.54 9.59 -4.11
N SER A 36 -4.73 10.11 -3.87
CA SER A 36 -5.20 10.52 -2.55
C SER A 36 -5.39 9.35 -1.60
N ASP A 37 -5.74 8.18 -2.13
CA ASP A 37 -5.99 6.97 -1.35
C ASP A 37 -5.73 5.70 -2.16
N PHE A 38 -5.75 4.56 -1.47
CA PHE A 38 -5.49 3.24 -2.06
C PHE A 38 -6.59 2.78 -3.02
N ASP A 39 -7.83 3.17 -2.81
CA ASP A 39 -8.93 2.75 -3.68
C ASP A 39 -8.82 3.41 -5.05
N MET A 40 -8.52 4.72 -5.12
CA MET A 40 -8.26 5.42 -6.37
C MET A 40 -7.05 4.85 -7.12
N MET A 41 -5.98 4.51 -6.41
CA MET A 41 -4.81 3.87 -7.02
C MET A 41 -5.14 2.48 -7.58
N ALA A 42 -5.93 1.68 -6.83
CA ALA A 42 -6.37 0.37 -7.28
C ALA A 42 -7.25 0.45 -8.53
N GLU A 43 -8.17 1.42 -8.58
CA GLU A 43 -9.00 1.68 -9.77
C GLU A 43 -8.15 2.07 -10.97
N ALA A 44 -7.17 2.96 -10.81
CA ALA A 44 -6.23 3.34 -11.87
C ALA A 44 -5.40 2.16 -12.38
N PHE A 45 -4.98 1.27 -11.49
CA PHE A 45 -4.26 0.05 -11.88
C PHE A 45 -5.15 -0.90 -12.68
N VAL A 46 -6.38 -1.13 -12.24
CA VAL A 46 -7.35 -1.97 -12.95
C VAL A 46 -7.74 -1.39 -14.31
N ALA A 47 -7.84 -0.05 -14.41
CA ALA A 47 -8.10 0.66 -15.66
C ALA A 47 -6.89 0.65 -16.64
N GLY A 48 -5.69 0.28 -16.16
CA GLY A 48 -4.47 0.32 -16.98
C GLY A 48 -3.84 1.72 -17.09
N ASP A 49 -4.23 2.65 -16.23
CA ASP A 49 -3.64 3.99 -16.18
C ASP A 49 -2.22 3.99 -15.58
N ILE A 50 -1.92 2.98 -14.77
CA ILE A 50 -0.59 2.69 -14.23
C ILE A 50 -0.23 1.22 -14.42
N ASP A 51 1.07 0.96 -14.60
CA ASP A 51 1.61 -0.40 -14.84
C ASP A 51 2.01 -1.11 -13.55
N LEU A 52 2.42 -0.32 -12.56
CA LEU A 52 2.88 -0.78 -11.26
C LEU A 52 2.11 -0.05 -10.16
N ALA A 53 1.72 -0.76 -9.11
CA ALA A 53 1.07 -0.18 -7.95
C ALA A 53 1.84 -0.55 -6.68
N TRP A 54 2.23 0.48 -5.91
CA TRP A 54 2.84 0.31 -4.60
C TRP A 54 1.76 0.10 -3.55
N ASN A 55 1.51 -1.15 -3.18
CA ASN A 55 0.40 -1.55 -2.34
C ASN A 55 0.84 -2.19 -1.03
N GLY A 56 -0.03 -2.06 0.00
CA GLY A 56 -0.07 -2.99 1.12
C GLY A 56 -0.84 -4.27 0.77
N PRO A 57 -0.85 -5.27 1.67
CA PRO A 57 -1.49 -6.57 1.43
C PRO A 57 -2.98 -6.47 1.10
N LEU A 58 -3.72 -5.60 1.78
CA LEU A 58 -5.15 -5.41 1.53
C LEU A 58 -5.41 -4.81 0.14
N GLY A 59 -4.61 -3.84 -0.28
CA GLY A 59 -4.70 -3.26 -1.63
C GLY A 59 -4.47 -4.31 -2.71
N TYR A 60 -3.49 -5.18 -2.52
CA TYR A 60 -3.26 -6.31 -3.42
C TYR A 60 -4.46 -7.27 -3.52
N VAL A 61 -5.07 -7.62 -2.39
CA VAL A 61 -6.28 -8.48 -2.38
C VAL A 61 -7.46 -7.81 -3.08
N LYS A 62 -7.65 -6.49 -2.90
CA LYS A 62 -8.69 -5.72 -3.58
C LYS A 62 -8.47 -5.73 -5.10
N ILE A 63 -7.25 -5.43 -5.55
CA ILE A 63 -6.89 -5.47 -6.98
C ILE A 63 -7.15 -6.85 -7.57
N LYS A 64 -6.73 -7.92 -6.89
CA LYS A 64 -6.97 -9.29 -7.36
C LYS A 64 -8.45 -9.65 -7.51
N ARG A 65 -9.33 -9.06 -6.71
CA ARG A 65 -10.77 -9.27 -6.82
C ARG A 65 -11.41 -8.52 -7.99
N LEU A 66 -10.79 -7.41 -8.39
CA LEU A 66 -11.29 -6.56 -9.47
C LEU A 66 -10.76 -6.98 -10.84
N LEU A 67 -9.59 -7.62 -10.88
CA LEU A 67 -8.98 -8.08 -12.12
C LEU A 67 -9.51 -9.48 -12.50
N GLU A 68 -9.88 -9.64 -13.76
CA GLU A 68 -10.12 -10.96 -14.35
C GLU A 68 -8.79 -11.68 -14.63
N GLU A 69 -7.75 -10.91 -14.99
CA GLU A 69 -6.39 -11.37 -15.23
C GLU A 69 -5.53 -11.32 -13.95
N PRO A 70 -4.64 -12.29 -13.73
CA PRO A 70 -3.80 -12.30 -12.54
C PRO A 70 -2.74 -11.18 -12.58
N CYS A 71 -2.71 -10.32 -11.55
CA CYS A 71 -1.57 -9.44 -11.31
C CYS A 71 -0.45 -10.17 -10.55
N ARG A 72 0.78 -9.67 -10.67
CA ARG A 72 1.97 -10.27 -10.05
C ARG A 72 2.56 -9.33 -9.00
N VAL A 73 2.95 -9.90 -7.88
CA VAL A 73 3.87 -9.22 -6.95
C VAL A 73 5.28 -9.40 -7.49
N ILE A 74 5.96 -8.30 -7.79
CA ILE A 74 7.31 -8.32 -8.38
C ILE A 74 8.42 -7.98 -7.39
N ALA A 75 8.09 -7.25 -6.33
CA ALA A 75 9.04 -6.85 -5.29
C ALA A 75 8.33 -6.57 -3.98
N MET A 76 9.06 -6.68 -2.89
CA MET A 76 8.65 -6.27 -1.54
C MET A 76 9.89 -5.73 -0.82
N ARG A 77 9.70 -4.76 0.09
CA ARG A 77 10.82 -4.29 0.92
C ARG A 77 11.21 -5.41 1.90
N ASP A 78 12.48 -5.52 2.17
CA ASP A 78 13.01 -6.47 3.16
C ASP A 78 12.48 -6.22 4.57
N VAL A 79 12.24 -4.95 4.93
CA VAL A 79 11.64 -4.55 6.22
C VAL A 79 10.19 -5.01 6.39
N ASP A 80 9.50 -5.36 5.31
CA ASP A 80 8.12 -5.84 5.34
C ASP A 80 8.03 -7.36 5.48
N ILE A 81 9.16 -8.06 5.38
CA ILE A 81 9.22 -9.51 5.59
C ILE A 81 8.98 -9.79 7.08
N ASN A 82 7.99 -10.63 7.37
CA ASN A 82 7.58 -10.95 8.75
C ASN A 82 7.10 -9.74 9.56
N SER A 83 6.56 -8.73 8.89
CA SER A 83 5.95 -7.57 9.55
C SER A 83 4.84 -8.02 10.52
N THR A 84 4.84 -7.43 11.70
CA THR A 84 3.86 -7.72 12.75
C THR A 84 3.03 -6.48 13.04
N THR A 85 1.71 -6.65 13.03
CA THR A 85 0.78 -5.60 13.43
C THR A 85 0.47 -5.74 14.92
N HIS A 86 0.48 -4.62 15.65
CA HIS A 86 0.15 -4.57 17.07
C HIS A 86 -1.16 -3.81 17.29
N PHE A 87 -2.06 -4.40 18.06
CA PHE A 87 -3.19 -3.69 18.62
C PHE A 87 -2.72 -2.92 19.86
N ILE A 88 -2.98 -1.62 19.87
CA ILE A 88 -2.54 -0.73 20.94
C ILE A 88 -3.77 -0.23 21.70
N ALA A 89 -3.79 -0.43 23.01
CA ALA A 89 -4.80 0.11 23.90
C ALA A 89 -4.14 1.08 24.90
N ARG A 90 -4.94 1.99 25.44
CA ARG A 90 -4.47 2.86 26.52
C ARG A 90 -4.10 2.03 27.75
N SER A 91 -3.03 2.38 28.41
CA SER A 91 -2.54 1.66 29.61
C SER A 91 -3.52 1.69 30.80
N ASP A 92 -4.37 2.72 30.84
CA ASP A 92 -5.44 2.88 31.84
C ASP A 92 -6.77 2.21 31.42
N SER A 93 -6.83 1.55 30.27
CA SER A 93 -7.99 0.81 29.82
C SER A 93 -8.03 -0.58 30.46
N ARG A 94 -9.22 -1.22 30.41
CA ARG A 94 -9.39 -2.61 30.86
C ARG A 94 -9.15 -3.63 29.74
N ILE A 95 -8.65 -3.19 28.58
CA ILE A 95 -8.43 -4.02 27.40
C ILE A 95 -7.06 -4.70 27.54
N VAL A 96 -7.06 -6.00 27.75
CA VAL A 96 -5.86 -6.82 27.89
C VAL A 96 -5.80 -7.91 26.82
N THR A 97 -6.96 -8.40 26.37
CA THR A 97 -7.09 -9.47 25.38
C THR A 97 -7.89 -8.98 24.17
N VAL A 98 -7.89 -9.77 23.08
CA VAL A 98 -8.69 -9.47 21.88
C VAL A 98 -10.19 -9.55 22.18
N GLU A 99 -10.60 -10.42 23.08
CA GLU A 99 -11.99 -10.59 23.51
C GLU A 99 -12.55 -9.34 24.18
N ASP A 100 -11.71 -8.59 24.89
CA ASP A 100 -12.09 -7.33 25.54
C ASP A 100 -12.45 -6.22 24.52
N LEU A 101 -12.10 -6.39 23.25
CA LEU A 101 -12.45 -5.45 22.17
C LEU A 101 -13.93 -5.52 21.79
N LYS A 102 -14.67 -6.54 22.22
CA LYS A 102 -16.08 -6.70 21.88
C LYS A 102 -16.91 -5.51 22.38
N GLY A 103 -17.56 -4.81 21.44
CA GLY A 103 -18.37 -3.64 21.74
C GLY A 103 -17.59 -2.35 21.96
N MET A 104 -16.26 -2.37 21.81
CA MET A 104 -15.42 -1.18 21.92
C MET A 104 -15.28 -0.47 20.58
N ARG A 105 -14.92 0.83 20.64
CA ARG A 105 -14.56 1.60 19.45
C ARG A 105 -13.11 1.32 19.07
N PHE A 106 -12.89 0.94 17.83
CA PHE A 106 -11.59 0.66 17.27
C PHE A 106 -11.22 1.71 16.22
N ALA A 107 -10.01 2.25 16.29
CA ALA A 107 -9.50 3.19 15.32
C ALA A 107 -8.62 2.47 14.29
N PHE A 108 -8.95 2.64 13.02
CA PHE A 108 -8.12 2.20 11.89
C PHE A 108 -7.45 3.41 11.26
N GLY A 109 -6.30 3.21 10.61
CA GLY A 109 -5.63 4.23 9.81
C GLY A 109 -6.51 4.69 8.65
N SER A 110 -7.01 3.75 7.87
CA SER A 110 -8.06 3.97 6.86
C SER A 110 -8.77 2.64 6.56
N ARG A 111 -9.92 2.71 5.86
CA ARG A 111 -10.63 1.50 5.40
C ARG A 111 -9.90 0.75 4.29
N SER A 112 -8.98 1.41 3.61
CA SER A 112 -8.23 0.88 2.46
C SER A 112 -6.76 0.59 2.76
N SER A 113 -6.28 0.89 3.97
CA SER A 113 -4.93 0.54 4.41
C SER A 113 -4.96 -0.67 5.34
N GLU A 114 -4.23 -1.72 4.96
CA GLU A 114 -3.87 -2.91 5.76
C GLU A 114 -5.01 -3.84 6.18
#